data_cca9cd2cec857695c7db626124063c59
#
_entry.id   cca9cd2cec857695c7db626124063c59
#
_cell.length_a   1.000
_cell.length_b   1.000
_cell.length_c   1.000
_cell.angle_alpha   90.00
_cell.angle_beta   90.00
_cell.angle_gamma   90.00
#
_symmetry.space_group_name_H-M   'P 1'
#
loop_
_entity.id
_entity.type
_entity.pdbx_description
1 polymer ?
#
loop_
_entity_poly.entity_id
_entity_poly.type
_entity_poly.pdbx_seq_one_letter_code
_entity_poly.pdbx_strand_id
1 'polypeptide(L)'
;MSSTKSVLMICYYFPPIVTSGTTRSIEFARLLPQFGWDPLVLTVRRSKDPWVERSLGEDPKGIRVERTFEWNLAGLADFLHGCCCRVARLFGKDLTRNLFREYFCFPDSQIAWFSTLRARSLARECNLIYVSCSPFSSAVSAAIVKRLTGRPLVVDFRDAWSLNPHMRHSRLHRAMIDRLERFVLDACDALIVNTDGAARLYATVYPEHGEKIVTIPNGYDVLTPVARRTTGGEFQIMHVGSFYGSRNPDALLECLAEIRRDDIVFVQVGGSFESYERFKKEVKIKIVPTVPREKALELMREASLLYLKQGWEAGVSEYIAVGAKTYEYLATGLPILAEVPPGDNAELVQKYASAGYVVSSRTRADLRHAVERAYDARSRANLAINPEFANKFARRELTRELATLFDRLANLT
;
A
#
# COMPACT_ATOMS: atom_id res chain seq x y z
N MET A 1 29.28 23.77 11.18
CA MET A 1 28.22 23.36 10.24
C MET A 1 28.21 21.85 10.22
N SER A 2 27.18 21.21 10.77
CA SER A 2 27.04 19.75 10.68
C SER A 2 26.89 19.40 9.20
N SER A 3 27.76 18.55 8.66
CA SER A 3 27.64 18.10 7.27
C SER A 3 26.30 17.38 7.11
N THR A 4 25.45 17.85 6.22
CA THR A 4 24.17 17.21 5.92
C THR A 4 24.45 15.79 5.46
N LYS A 5 23.87 14.80 6.12
CA LYS A 5 23.98 13.39 5.75
C LYS A 5 23.12 13.12 4.51
N SER A 6 23.56 12.24 3.62
CA SER A 6 22.83 11.92 2.40
C SER A 6 22.38 10.46 2.37
N VAL A 7 21.18 10.23 1.84
CA VAL A 7 20.60 8.89 1.66
C VAL A 7 20.26 8.63 0.21
N LEU A 8 20.75 7.50 -0.34
CA LEU A 8 20.31 7.00 -1.62
C LEU A 8 18.97 6.27 -1.46
N MET A 9 17.89 6.84 -1.97
CA MET A 9 16.56 6.25 -1.96
C MET A 9 16.29 5.53 -3.29
N ILE A 10 16.29 4.20 -3.31
CA ILE A 10 15.96 3.37 -4.48
C ILE A 10 14.45 3.13 -4.46
N CYS A 11 13.71 3.87 -5.28
CA CYS A 11 12.25 3.87 -5.32
C CYS A 11 11.76 3.71 -6.76
N TYR A 12 11.35 2.48 -7.14
CA TYR A 12 10.81 2.26 -8.49
C TYR A 12 9.56 3.10 -8.73
N TYR A 13 8.60 3.07 -7.80
CA TYR A 13 7.41 3.90 -7.84
C TYR A 13 7.71 5.28 -7.22
N PHE A 14 7.95 6.24 -8.11
CA PHE A 14 8.21 7.64 -7.78
C PHE A 14 7.68 8.52 -8.93
N PRO A 15 7.34 9.81 -8.74
CA PRO A 15 6.81 10.63 -9.81
C PRO A 15 7.63 10.57 -11.12
N PRO A 16 6.97 10.60 -12.28
CA PRO A 16 5.54 10.85 -12.56
C PRO A 16 4.62 9.62 -12.37
N ILE A 17 5.12 8.53 -11.83
CA ILE A 17 4.34 7.33 -11.54
C ILE A 17 3.55 7.58 -10.25
N VAL A 18 2.22 7.43 -10.29
CA VAL A 18 1.37 7.53 -9.11
C VAL A 18 0.68 6.20 -8.85
N THR A 19 1.04 5.58 -7.74
CA THR A 19 0.41 4.38 -7.18
C THR A 19 0.23 4.58 -5.68
N SER A 20 -0.51 3.71 -5.03
CA SER A 20 -0.62 3.72 -3.56
C SER A 20 0.74 3.68 -2.85
N GLY A 21 1.74 3.07 -3.50
CA GLY A 21 3.10 2.98 -2.97
C GLY A 21 3.98 4.22 -3.16
N THR A 22 3.61 5.11 -4.09
CA THR A 22 4.39 6.30 -4.42
C THR A 22 4.34 7.33 -3.29
N THR A 23 3.19 7.50 -2.66
CA THR A 23 2.95 8.52 -1.62
C THR A 23 3.94 8.40 -0.45
N ARG A 24 4.20 7.18 0.04
CA ARG A 24 5.16 6.95 1.13
C ARG A 24 6.57 7.42 0.79
N SER A 25 7.07 7.04 -0.38
CA SER A 25 8.42 7.39 -0.84
C SER A 25 8.58 8.89 -1.08
N ILE A 26 7.56 9.55 -1.65
CA ILE A 26 7.57 11.00 -1.86
C ILE A 26 7.61 11.74 -0.53
N GLU A 27 6.74 11.37 0.40
CA GLU A 27 6.64 12.09 1.67
C GLU A 27 7.89 11.91 2.53
N PHE A 28 8.48 10.72 2.54
CA PHE A 28 9.80 10.55 3.17
C PHE A 28 10.86 11.42 2.51
N ALA A 29 10.94 11.44 1.18
CA ALA A 29 11.91 12.28 0.49
C ALA A 29 11.70 13.78 0.76
N ARG A 30 10.45 14.26 0.87
CA ARG A 30 10.13 15.67 1.18
C ARG A 30 10.45 16.07 2.61
N LEU A 31 10.29 15.15 3.57
CA LEU A 31 10.38 15.44 5.00
C LEU A 31 11.77 15.16 5.58
N LEU A 32 12.54 14.23 5.02
CA LEU A 32 13.89 13.88 5.50
C LEU A 32 14.83 15.08 5.67
N PRO A 33 14.81 16.12 4.79
CA PRO A 33 15.66 17.29 4.99
C PRO A 33 15.40 18.04 6.30
N GLN A 34 14.18 18.00 6.84
CA GLN A 34 13.83 18.60 8.14
C GLN A 34 14.53 17.88 9.32
N PHE A 35 15.05 16.67 9.07
CA PHE A 35 15.72 15.82 10.05
C PHE A 35 17.22 15.61 9.72
N GLY A 36 17.79 16.47 8.86
CA GLY A 36 19.24 16.48 8.56
C GLY A 36 19.68 15.45 7.51
N TRP A 37 18.75 14.85 6.75
CA TRP A 37 19.05 13.89 5.68
C TRP A 37 18.67 14.46 4.31
N ASP A 38 19.66 14.49 3.40
CA ASP A 38 19.46 14.91 2.01
C ASP A 38 19.18 13.70 1.12
N PRO A 39 17.95 13.56 0.57
CA PRO A 39 17.56 12.42 -0.24
C PRO A 39 18.03 12.56 -1.69
N LEU A 40 18.72 11.55 -2.18
CA LEU A 40 19.02 11.32 -3.59
C LEU A 40 18.17 10.16 -4.08
N VAL A 41 17.16 10.44 -4.91
CA VAL A 41 16.22 9.41 -5.37
C VAL A 41 16.69 8.79 -6.68
N LEU A 42 16.78 7.45 -6.72
CA LEU A 42 16.96 6.68 -7.94
C LEU A 42 15.65 5.99 -8.30
N THR A 43 15.12 6.29 -9.48
CA THR A 43 13.85 5.75 -9.96
C THR A 43 13.91 5.35 -11.44
N VAL A 44 12.84 4.75 -11.96
CA VAL A 44 12.73 4.36 -13.35
C VAL A 44 12.38 5.58 -14.22
N ARG A 45 12.99 5.67 -15.41
CA ARG A 45 12.66 6.74 -16.36
C ARG A 45 11.23 6.62 -16.89
N ARG A 46 10.80 5.39 -17.19
CA ARG A 46 9.48 5.08 -17.74
C ARG A 46 9.11 3.64 -17.37
N SER A 47 8.13 3.49 -16.52
CA SER A 47 7.64 2.17 -16.17
C SER A 47 7.06 1.44 -17.36
N LYS A 48 7.31 0.14 -17.42
CA LYS A 48 6.69 -0.81 -18.35
C LYS A 48 5.56 -1.61 -17.71
N ASP A 49 5.26 -1.33 -16.45
CA ASP A 49 4.15 -1.92 -15.74
C ASP A 49 2.82 -1.46 -16.34
N PRO A 50 1.99 -2.38 -16.88
CA PRO A 50 0.70 -2.02 -17.50
C PRO A 50 -0.32 -1.48 -16.49
N TRP A 51 -0.13 -1.74 -15.21
CA TRP A 51 -1.03 -1.31 -14.12
C TRP A 51 -0.71 0.07 -13.56
N VAL A 52 0.34 0.70 -14.08
CA VAL A 52 0.75 2.04 -13.64
C VAL A 52 0.03 3.09 -14.44
N GLU A 53 -0.88 3.81 -13.82
CA GLU A 53 -1.43 5.03 -14.39
C GLU A 53 -0.33 6.10 -14.52
N ARG A 54 -0.22 6.65 -15.72
CA ARG A 54 0.63 7.81 -15.95
C ARG A 54 -0.11 9.05 -15.48
N SER A 55 0.10 9.42 -14.23
CA SER A 55 -0.27 10.77 -13.84
C SER A 55 0.85 11.73 -14.25
N LEU A 56 0.47 12.94 -14.60
CA LEU A 56 1.39 14.04 -14.91
C LEU A 56 1.95 14.66 -13.61
N GLY A 57 2.27 13.83 -12.60
CA GLY A 57 2.88 14.30 -11.37
C GLY A 57 4.25 14.92 -11.65
N GLU A 58 4.46 16.15 -11.19
CA GLU A 58 5.76 16.81 -11.24
C GLU A 58 6.71 16.21 -10.21
N ASP A 59 8.00 16.28 -10.49
CA ASP A 59 9.01 15.93 -9.50
C ASP A 59 8.90 16.85 -8.27
N PRO A 60 9.05 16.29 -7.07
CA PRO A 60 9.04 17.11 -5.88
C PRO A 60 10.20 18.11 -5.92
N LYS A 61 9.87 19.40 -5.74
CA LYS A 61 10.85 20.50 -5.79
C LYS A 61 11.94 20.30 -4.74
N GLY A 62 13.19 20.56 -5.12
CA GLY A 62 14.34 20.52 -4.22
C GLY A 62 14.91 19.12 -3.95
N ILE A 63 14.39 18.07 -4.59
CA ILE A 63 14.91 16.71 -4.45
C ILE A 63 15.69 16.34 -5.72
N ARG A 64 16.93 15.84 -5.55
CA ARG A 64 17.71 15.31 -6.66
C ARG A 64 17.17 13.94 -7.06
N VAL A 65 16.67 13.82 -8.33
CA VAL A 65 16.09 12.59 -8.86
C VAL A 65 16.90 12.10 -10.07
N GLU A 66 17.41 10.89 -9.97
CA GLU A 66 18.13 10.19 -11.04
C GLU A 66 17.24 9.08 -11.63
N ARG A 67 17.29 8.90 -12.95
CA ARG A 67 16.41 7.95 -13.65
C ARG A 67 17.19 7.00 -14.53
N THR A 68 16.89 5.72 -14.39
CA THR A 68 17.46 4.65 -15.20
C THR A 68 16.43 3.98 -16.08
N PHE A 69 16.91 3.23 -17.05
CA PHE A 69 16.10 2.55 -18.05
C PHE A 69 15.59 1.19 -17.53
N GLU A 70 14.44 0.78 -18.04
CA GLU A 70 13.86 -0.55 -17.85
C GLU A 70 13.57 -1.22 -19.17
N TRP A 71 13.93 -2.47 -19.34
CA TRP A 71 13.54 -3.27 -20.49
C TRP A 71 12.16 -3.87 -20.29
N ASN A 72 11.40 -3.96 -21.39
CA ASN A 72 10.08 -4.57 -21.35
C ASN A 72 10.16 -6.11 -21.46
N LEU A 73 10.71 -6.76 -20.43
CA LEU A 73 10.77 -8.24 -20.41
C LEU A 73 9.38 -8.87 -20.37
N ALA A 74 8.43 -8.27 -19.69
CA ALA A 74 7.06 -8.75 -19.66
C ALA A 74 6.44 -8.75 -21.06
N GLY A 75 6.60 -7.66 -21.82
CA GLY A 75 6.14 -7.59 -23.21
C GLY A 75 6.85 -8.58 -24.13
N LEU A 76 8.15 -8.80 -23.94
CA LEU A 76 8.90 -9.82 -24.67
C LEU A 76 8.36 -11.24 -24.35
N ALA A 77 8.14 -11.53 -23.08
CA ALA A 77 7.59 -12.82 -22.64
C ALA A 77 6.18 -13.06 -23.21
N ASP A 78 5.33 -12.01 -23.21
CA ASP A 78 3.98 -12.09 -23.78
C ASP A 78 4.02 -12.29 -25.31
N PHE A 79 4.94 -11.62 -26.01
CA PHE A 79 5.17 -11.83 -27.43
C PHE A 79 5.60 -13.27 -27.75
N LEU A 80 6.61 -13.80 -27.04
CA LEU A 80 7.07 -15.18 -27.19
C LEU A 80 5.96 -16.20 -26.91
N HIS A 81 5.20 -15.98 -25.84
CA HIS A 81 4.04 -16.83 -25.53
C HIS A 81 2.99 -16.79 -26.64
N GLY A 82 2.67 -15.61 -27.17
CA GLY A 82 1.76 -15.44 -28.29
C GLY A 82 2.21 -16.20 -29.56
N CYS A 83 3.50 -16.21 -29.84
CA CYS A 83 4.07 -17.02 -30.93
C CYS A 83 3.87 -18.52 -30.66
N CYS A 84 4.18 -19.01 -29.47
CA CYS A 84 3.96 -20.39 -29.08
C CYS A 84 2.49 -20.80 -29.13
N CYS A 85 1.56 -19.92 -28.67
CA CYS A 85 0.13 -20.17 -28.78
C CYS A 85 -0.36 -20.31 -30.23
N ARG A 86 0.15 -19.49 -31.16
CA ARG A 86 -0.19 -19.61 -32.58
C ARG A 86 0.24 -20.96 -33.15
N VAL A 87 1.48 -21.38 -32.86
CA VAL A 87 2.00 -22.69 -33.28
C VAL A 87 1.20 -23.83 -32.64
N ALA A 88 0.92 -23.80 -31.35
CA ALA A 88 0.17 -24.82 -30.63
C ALA A 88 -1.25 -25.01 -31.20
N ARG A 89 -1.92 -23.94 -31.59
CA ARG A 89 -3.26 -23.95 -32.21
C ARG A 89 -3.26 -24.69 -33.55
N LEU A 90 -2.16 -24.69 -34.32
CA LEU A 90 -2.03 -25.48 -35.53
C LEU A 90 -2.06 -26.99 -35.23
N PHE A 91 -1.75 -27.36 -33.99
CA PHE A 91 -1.80 -28.75 -33.50
C PHE A 91 -3.00 -29.03 -32.57
N GLY A 92 -4.02 -28.15 -32.59
CA GLY A 92 -5.22 -28.28 -31.77
C GLY A 92 -5.01 -28.13 -30.25
N LYS A 93 -3.91 -27.47 -29.83
CA LYS A 93 -3.57 -27.26 -28.42
C LYS A 93 -3.67 -25.78 -28.01
N ASP A 94 -4.31 -25.53 -26.87
CA ASP A 94 -4.33 -24.21 -26.24
C ASP A 94 -3.33 -24.14 -25.07
N LEU A 95 -2.39 -23.20 -25.17
CA LEU A 95 -1.43 -22.90 -24.08
C LEU A 95 -2.02 -21.80 -23.19
N THR A 96 -2.50 -22.18 -22.02
CA THR A 96 -3.12 -21.24 -21.06
C THR A 96 -2.12 -20.57 -20.12
N ARG A 97 -0.92 -21.14 -19.96
CA ARG A 97 0.10 -20.69 -19.01
C ARG A 97 1.27 -20.03 -19.72
N ASN A 98 1.57 -18.77 -19.37
CA ASN A 98 2.72 -18.05 -19.92
C ASN A 98 3.99 -18.36 -19.11
N LEU A 99 4.68 -19.45 -19.44
CA LEU A 99 5.93 -19.86 -18.78
C LEU A 99 7.04 -18.81 -18.97
N PHE A 100 7.10 -18.13 -20.12
CA PHE A 100 8.11 -17.10 -20.33
C PHE A 100 7.96 -15.97 -19.30
N ARG A 101 6.72 -15.54 -19.03
CA ARG A 101 6.47 -14.50 -18.03
C ARG A 101 6.83 -14.97 -16.63
N GLU A 102 6.52 -16.23 -16.29
CA GLU A 102 6.84 -16.80 -14.98
C GLU A 102 8.34 -16.85 -14.70
N TYR A 103 9.18 -17.12 -15.67
CA TYR A 103 10.62 -17.30 -15.48
C TYR A 103 11.44 -16.06 -15.83
N PHE A 104 11.07 -15.29 -16.87
CA PHE A 104 11.80 -14.08 -17.23
C PHE A 104 11.49 -12.91 -16.32
N CYS A 105 10.27 -12.87 -15.76
CA CYS A 105 9.84 -11.83 -14.85
C CYS A 105 9.91 -12.28 -13.36
N PHE A 106 10.91 -13.05 -13.02
CA PHE A 106 11.15 -13.50 -11.64
C PHE A 106 12.24 -12.62 -11.00
N PRO A 107 12.07 -12.11 -9.75
CA PRO A 107 10.96 -12.33 -8.81
C PRO A 107 9.72 -11.46 -9.06
N ASP A 108 9.82 -10.48 -9.94
CA ASP A 108 8.72 -9.59 -10.36
C ASP A 108 8.97 -9.03 -11.76
N SER A 109 7.94 -8.39 -12.35
CA SER A 109 7.98 -7.89 -13.73
C SER A 109 9.03 -6.79 -13.95
N GLN A 110 9.51 -6.16 -12.88
CA GLN A 110 10.46 -5.05 -12.90
C GLN A 110 11.91 -5.49 -12.76
N ILE A 111 12.19 -6.80 -12.78
CA ILE A 111 13.56 -7.34 -12.71
C ILE A 111 14.52 -6.74 -13.76
N ALA A 112 13.99 -6.29 -14.88
CA ALA A 112 14.76 -5.65 -15.95
C ALA A 112 14.99 -4.15 -15.75
N TRP A 113 14.67 -3.61 -14.58
CA TRP A 113 15.05 -2.26 -14.24
C TRP A 113 16.54 -2.18 -13.90
N PHE A 114 17.32 -1.54 -14.78
CA PHE A 114 18.77 -1.43 -14.67
C PHE A 114 19.18 -0.37 -13.64
N SER A 115 18.92 -0.65 -12.39
CA SER A 115 19.23 0.24 -11.26
C SER A 115 20.59 -0.04 -10.62
N THR A 116 21.05 -1.30 -10.60
CA THR A 116 22.19 -1.75 -9.78
C THR A 116 23.50 -0.99 -10.05
N LEU A 117 23.91 -0.83 -11.32
CA LEU A 117 25.17 -0.13 -11.63
C LEU A 117 25.10 1.36 -11.27
N ARG A 118 23.96 2.01 -11.57
CA ARG A 118 23.78 3.42 -11.20
C ARG A 118 23.67 3.59 -9.70
N ALA A 119 22.94 2.71 -9.02
CA ALA A 119 22.83 2.69 -7.56
C ALA A 119 24.21 2.53 -6.89
N ARG A 120 25.08 1.65 -7.42
CA ARG A 120 26.46 1.49 -6.91
C ARG A 120 27.27 2.79 -7.00
N SER A 121 27.15 3.51 -8.12
CA SER A 121 27.85 4.79 -8.28
C SER A 121 27.33 5.82 -7.28
N LEU A 122 26.01 6.00 -7.19
CA LEU A 122 25.38 6.98 -6.31
C LEU A 122 25.55 6.64 -4.83
N ALA A 123 25.52 5.35 -4.46
CA ALA A 123 25.74 4.92 -3.07
C ALA A 123 27.10 5.35 -2.50
N ARG A 124 28.12 5.52 -3.35
CA ARG A 124 29.44 6.01 -2.91
C ARG A 124 29.40 7.48 -2.49
N GLU A 125 28.45 8.25 -3.01
CA GLU A 125 28.23 9.66 -2.69
C GLU A 125 27.34 9.83 -1.45
N CYS A 126 26.68 8.74 -0.98
CA CYS A 126 25.71 8.77 0.12
C CYS A 126 26.25 8.05 1.36
N ASN A 127 25.69 8.39 2.53
CA ASN A 127 26.02 7.76 3.80
C ASN A 127 25.25 6.45 4.02
N LEU A 128 24.07 6.28 3.39
CA LEU A 128 23.15 5.18 3.61
C LEU A 128 22.34 4.88 2.34
N ILE A 129 21.90 3.62 2.19
CA ILE A 129 21.00 3.16 1.15
C ILE A 129 19.64 2.82 1.79
N TYR A 130 18.58 3.39 1.25
CA TYR A 130 17.20 3.02 1.55
C TYR A 130 16.54 2.49 0.29
N VAL A 131 15.83 1.36 0.36
CA VAL A 131 15.07 0.81 -0.77
C VAL A 131 13.62 0.58 -0.38
N SER A 132 12.69 1.11 -1.17
CA SER A 132 11.25 0.92 -1.00
C SER A 132 10.73 -0.20 -1.92
N CYS A 133 10.17 -1.24 -1.35
CA CYS A 133 9.60 -2.40 -2.03
C CYS A 133 8.06 -2.42 -1.90
N SER A 134 7.29 -2.82 -2.91
CA SER A 134 7.63 -3.48 -4.17
C SER A 134 8.10 -2.48 -5.23
N PRO A 135 8.81 -2.90 -6.32
CA PRO A 135 9.15 -4.29 -6.64
C PRO A 135 10.26 -4.84 -5.74
N PHE A 136 10.24 -6.16 -5.51
CA PHE A 136 11.22 -6.83 -4.62
C PHE A 136 12.57 -7.07 -5.29
N SER A 137 12.63 -7.10 -6.63
CA SER A 137 13.87 -7.07 -7.40
C SER A 137 14.75 -5.86 -7.03
N SER A 138 14.13 -4.74 -6.61
CA SER A 138 14.86 -3.57 -6.09
C SER A 138 15.60 -3.86 -4.80
N ALA A 139 15.03 -4.68 -3.89
CA ALA A 139 15.70 -5.10 -2.65
C ALA A 139 16.90 -5.99 -2.94
N VAL A 140 16.77 -6.91 -3.90
CA VAL A 140 17.89 -7.77 -4.34
C VAL A 140 19.02 -6.90 -4.92
N SER A 141 18.66 -5.94 -5.77
CA SER A 141 19.61 -4.97 -6.34
C SER A 141 20.32 -4.17 -5.23
N ALA A 142 19.58 -3.64 -4.25
CA ALA A 142 20.14 -2.88 -3.12
C ALA A 142 21.05 -3.74 -2.25
N ALA A 143 20.72 -5.01 -2.00
CA ALA A 143 21.54 -5.96 -1.26
C ALA A 143 22.88 -6.22 -1.97
N ILE A 144 22.89 -6.31 -3.30
CA ILE A 144 24.11 -6.40 -4.10
C ILE A 144 24.93 -5.11 -3.97
N VAL A 145 24.29 -3.93 -4.07
CA VAL A 145 24.95 -2.64 -3.93
C VAL A 145 25.59 -2.48 -2.54
N LYS A 146 24.90 -2.87 -1.48
CA LYS A 146 25.45 -2.93 -0.11
C LYS A 146 26.74 -3.74 -0.05
N ARG A 147 26.74 -4.95 -0.59
CA ARG A 147 27.94 -5.83 -0.60
C ARG A 147 29.12 -5.23 -1.37
N LEU A 148 28.83 -4.44 -2.43
CA LEU A 148 29.84 -3.80 -3.26
C LEU A 148 30.37 -2.48 -2.72
N THR A 149 29.64 -1.81 -1.83
CA THR A 149 29.98 -0.45 -1.34
C THR A 149 30.22 -0.39 0.15
N GLY A 150 29.77 -1.36 0.93
CA GLY A 150 29.82 -1.37 2.39
C GLY A 150 28.84 -0.41 3.06
N ARG A 151 28.04 0.36 2.29
CA ARG A 151 27.10 1.35 2.88
C ARG A 151 25.96 0.67 3.61
N PRO A 152 25.50 1.18 4.76
CA PRO A 152 24.35 0.65 5.46
C PRO A 152 23.13 0.59 4.56
N LEU A 153 22.33 -0.49 4.69
CA LEU A 153 21.14 -0.74 3.89
C LEU A 153 19.90 -0.86 4.77
N VAL A 154 18.92 -0.02 4.53
CA VAL A 154 17.55 -0.12 5.07
C VAL A 154 16.60 -0.58 3.98
N VAL A 155 15.92 -1.69 4.21
CA VAL A 155 14.92 -2.25 3.29
C VAL A 155 13.53 -1.97 3.84
N ASP A 156 12.65 -1.34 3.06
CA ASP A 156 11.26 -1.03 3.44
C ASP A 156 10.30 -1.94 2.67
N PHE A 157 9.81 -2.99 3.33
CA PHE A 157 8.76 -3.86 2.83
C PHE A 157 7.40 -3.27 3.18
N ARG A 158 6.84 -2.49 2.25
CA ARG A 158 5.48 -1.92 2.39
C ARG A 158 4.41 -3.00 2.49
N ASP A 159 4.65 -4.13 1.84
CA ASP A 159 3.87 -5.36 1.94
C ASP A 159 4.85 -6.52 2.12
N ALA A 160 4.43 -7.56 2.83
CA ALA A 160 5.25 -8.75 3.01
C ALA A 160 5.59 -9.38 1.63
N TRP A 161 6.76 -9.98 1.51
CA TRP A 161 7.20 -10.63 0.26
C TRP A 161 6.77 -12.09 0.24
N SER A 162 7.60 -13.01 0.71
CA SER A 162 7.26 -14.45 0.71
C SER A 162 6.08 -14.78 1.62
N LEU A 163 5.87 -13.97 2.64
CA LEU A 163 4.82 -14.10 3.65
C LEU A 163 3.52 -13.39 3.28
N ASN A 164 3.41 -12.83 2.06
CA ASN A 164 2.20 -12.17 1.59
C ASN A 164 1.14 -13.22 1.21
N PRO A 165 -0.01 -13.26 1.91
CA PRO A 165 -1.05 -14.27 1.66
C PRO A 165 -1.72 -14.13 0.29
N HIS A 166 -1.63 -12.96 -0.34
CA HIS A 166 -2.20 -12.71 -1.67
C HIS A 166 -1.31 -13.23 -2.80
N MET A 167 -0.06 -13.60 -2.53
CA MET A 167 0.88 -14.09 -3.54
C MET A 167 0.85 -15.61 -3.61
N ARG A 168 0.24 -16.17 -4.67
CA ARG A 168 0.22 -17.60 -4.93
C ARG A 168 1.36 -17.98 -5.87
N HIS A 169 2.30 -18.77 -5.37
CA HIS A 169 3.43 -19.27 -6.14
C HIS A 169 3.44 -20.80 -6.22
N SER A 170 4.01 -21.35 -7.29
CA SER A 170 4.37 -22.77 -7.32
C SER A 170 5.40 -23.08 -6.22
N ARG A 171 5.53 -24.34 -5.82
CA ARG A 171 6.51 -24.74 -4.79
C ARG A 171 7.93 -24.30 -5.13
N LEU A 172 8.32 -24.42 -6.42
CA LEU A 172 9.64 -24.01 -6.89
C LEU A 172 9.83 -22.48 -6.77
N HIS A 173 8.87 -21.67 -7.26
CA HIS A 173 8.93 -20.23 -7.16
C HIS A 173 8.97 -19.77 -5.71
N ARG A 174 8.20 -20.41 -4.83
CA ARG A 174 8.22 -20.10 -3.40
C ARG A 174 9.61 -20.33 -2.80
N ALA A 175 10.21 -21.50 -3.05
CA ALA A 175 11.57 -21.79 -2.56
C ALA A 175 12.62 -20.80 -3.08
N MET A 176 12.47 -20.35 -4.33
CA MET A 176 13.36 -19.33 -4.91
C MET A 176 13.13 -17.96 -4.27
N ILE A 177 11.89 -17.55 -4.02
CA ILE A 177 11.55 -16.30 -3.32
C ILE A 177 12.11 -16.34 -1.90
N ASP A 178 11.86 -17.41 -1.14
CA ASP A 178 12.36 -17.57 0.23
C ASP A 178 13.88 -17.42 0.28
N ARG A 179 14.59 -17.97 -0.72
CA ARG A 179 16.05 -17.83 -0.82
C ARG A 179 16.50 -16.40 -1.13
N LEU A 180 15.80 -15.71 -2.02
CA LEU A 180 16.10 -14.30 -2.34
C LEU A 180 15.77 -13.38 -1.15
N GLU A 181 14.66 -13.64 -0.46
CA GLU A 181 14.30 -12.87 0.74
C GLU A 181 15.34 -13.05 1.84
N ARG A 182 15.80 -14.27 2.13
CA ARG A 182 16.92 -14.50 3.07
C ARG A 182 18.18 -13.76 2.64
N PHE A 183 18.55 -13.81 1.35
CA PHE A 183 19.70 -13.07 0.83
C PHE A 183 19.59 -11.55 1.12
N VAL A 184 18.39 -10.98 1.00
CA VAL A 184 18.14 -9.57 1.31
C VAL A 184 18.22 -9.32 2.82
N LEU A 185 17.60 -10.19 3.64
CA LEU A 185 17.62 -10.10 5.10
C LEU A 185 19.04 -10.24 5.66
N ASP A 186 19.87 -11.14 5.11
CA ASP A 186 21.26 -11.29 5.49
C ASP A 186 22.08 -10.01 5.19
N ALA A 187 21.76 -9.33 4.10
CA ALA A 187 22.51 -8.16 3.65
C ALA A 187 22.05 -6.86 4.33
N CYS A 188 20.78 -6.70 4.68
CA CYS A 188 20.29 -5.44 5.24
C CYS A 188 20.70 -5.24 6.70
N ASP A 189 20.84 -3.97 7.11
CA ASP A 189 21.09 -3.57 8.48
C ASP A 189 19.80 -3.30 9.25
N ALA A 190 18.71 -2.97 8.52
CA ALA A 190 17.36 -2.90 9.07
C ALA A 190 16.30 -3.28 8.01
N LEU A 191 15.27 -3.98 8.47
CA LEU A 191 14.05 -4.26 7.71
C LEU A 191 12.91 -3.46 8.31
N ILE A 192 12.32 -2.56 7.51
CA ILE A 192 11.09 -1.86 7.86
C ILE A 192 9.90 -2.67 7.35
N VAL A 193 8.92 -2.88 8.20
CA VAL A 193 7.60 -3.43 7.88
C VAL A 193 6.51 -2.43 8.27
N ASN A 194 5.33 -2.53 7.68
CA ASN A 194 4.29 -1.52 7.84
C ASN A 194 3.29 -1.78 8.97
N THR A 195 3.38 -2.93 9.65
CA THR A 195 2.51 -3.28 10.77
C THR A 195 3.23 -4.10 11.83
N ASP A 196 2.73 -4.06 13.07
CA ASP A 196 3.28 -4.84 14.17
C ASP A 196 3.02 -6.35 13.98
N GLY A 197 1.90 -6.74 13.34
CA GLY A 197 1.64 -8.13 12.95
C GLY A 197 2.66 -8.64 11.94
N ALA A 198 3.02 -7.81 10.94
CA ALA A 198 4.08 -8.16 10.01
C ALA A 198 5.43 -8.31 10.73
N ALA A 199 5.75 -7.42 11.67
CA ALA A 199 6.99 -7.53 12.45
C ALA A 199 7.04 -8.84 13.27
N ARG A 200 5.96 -9.18 13.97
CA ARG A 200 5.86 -10.46 14.69
C ARG A 200 6.01 -11.67 13.77
N LEU A 201 5.34 -11.64 12.61
CA LEU A 201 5.42 -12.73 11.64
C LEU A 201 6.84 -12.92 11.10
N TYR A 202 7.50 -11.84 10.68
CA TYR A 202 8.88 -11.89 10.21
C TYR A 202 9.85 -12.35 11.30
N ALA A 203 9.72 -11.87 12.53
CA ALA A 203 10.54 -12.32 13.66
C ALA A 203 10.32 -13.80 14.00
N THR A 204 9.11 -14.32 13.77
CA THR A 204 8.80 -15.76 13.98
C THR A 204 9.43 -16.63 12.88
N VAL A 205 9.37 -16.20 11.62
CA VAL A 205 9.86 -16.98 10.47
C VAL A 205 11.39 -16.85 10.31
N TYR A 206 11.94 -15.69 10.68
CA TYR A 206 13.36 -15.35 10.57
C TYR A 206 13.89 -14.85 11.92
N PRO A 207 13.92 -15.70 12.98
CA PRO A 207 14.30 -15.29 14.33
C PRO A 207 15.72 -14.73 14.40
N GLU A 208 16.63 -15.18 13.55
CA GLU A 208 18.00 -14.68 13.43
C GLU A 208 18.10 -13.21 12.99
N HIS A 209 17.01 -12.66 12.43
CA HIS A 209 16.94 -11.26 11.97
C HIS A 209 15.99 -10.39 12.82
N GLY A 210 15.44 -10.93 13.90
CA GLY A 210 14.43 -10.24 14.71
C GLY A 210 14.83 -8.84 15.17
N GLU A 211 16.08 -8.65 15.57
CA GLU A 211 16.60 -7.34 16.04
C GLU A 211 16.69 -6.27 14.95
N LYS A 212 16.69 -6.67 13.66
CA LYS A 212 16.74 -5.74 12.53
C LYS A 212 15.36 -5.25 12.10
N ILE A 213 14.28 -5.87 12.60
CA ILE A 213 12.93 -5.59 12.18
C ILE A 213 12.38 -4.38 12.93
N VAL A 214 11.89 -3.39 12.18
CA VAL A 214 11.34 -2.14 12.69
C VAL A 214 9.98 -1.89 12.06
N THR A 215 8.98 -1.55 12.87
CA THR A 215 7.66 -1.15 12.34
C THR A 215 7.66 0.34 12.06
N ILE A 216 7.46 0.75 10.79
CA ILE A 216 7.14 2.12 10.41
C ILE A 216 5.88 2.08 9.54
N PRO A 217 4.71 2.47 10.05
CA PRO A 217 3.43 2.38 9.34
C PRO A 217 3.32 3.32 8.12
N ASN A 218 2.23 3.17 7.34
CA ASN A 218 1.97 4.03 6.19
C ASN A 218 1.63 5.48 6.56
N GLY A 219 0.88 5.71 7.63
CA GLY A 219 0.56 7.03 8.14
C GLY A 219 -0.37 7.88 7.27
N TYR A 220 -0.58 9.12 7.68
CA TYR A 220 -1.40 10.14 7.02
C TYR A 220 -0.63 11.48 6.94
N ASP A 221 -1.05 12.38 6.01
CA ASP A 221 -0.34 13.66 5.79
C ASP A 221 -0.97 14.83 6.56
N VAL A 222 -2.27 15.00 6.41
CA VAL A 222 -2.99 16.15 6.97
C VAL A 222 -4.21 15.68 7.74
N LEU A 223 -4.31 16.15 8.99
CA LEU A 223 -5.54 16.07 9.73
C LEU A 223 -6.47 17.16 9.20
N THR A 224 -7.67 16.77 8.85
CA THR A 224 -8.69 17.75 8.54
C THR A 224 -9.94 17.40 9.33
N PRO A 225 -10.08 17.97 10.52
CA PRO A 225 -11.25 17.76 11.36
C PRO A 225 -12.50 18.08 10.56
N VAL A 226 -13.47 17.18 10.62
CA VAL A 226 -14.78 17.42 9.99
C VAL A 226 -15.65 18.14 10.99
N ALA A 227 -16.18 19.31 10.62
CA ALA A 227 -17.19 19.97 11.42
C ALA A 227 -18.46 19.10 11.47
N ARG A 228 -19.12 19.06 12.64
CA ARG A 228 -20.37 18.32 12.84
C ARG A 228 -21.41 18.75 11.80
N ARG A 229 -21.88 17.83 10.97
CA ARG A 229 -22.99 18.12 10.05
C ARG A 229 -24.28 18.27 10.85
N THR A 230 -25.08 19.25 10.45
CA THR A 230 -26.45 19.41 10.98
C THR A 230 -27.28 18.18 10.63
N THR A 231 -27.98 17.65 11.60
CA THR A 231 -28.92 16.52 11.43
C THR A 231 -30.04 16.93 10.47
N GLY A 232 -30.08 16.36 9.27
CA GLY A 232 -31.12 16.61 8.29
C GLY A 232 -30.65 16.44 6.86
N GLY A 233 -30.29 15.21 6.45
CA GLY A 233 -29.88 14.89 5.10
C GLY A 233 -29.70 13.39 4.91
N GLU A 234 -29.32 12.98 3.71
CA GLU A 234 -29.00 11.59 3.39
C GLU A 234 -27.86 11.06 4.27
N PHE A 235 -27.98 9.85 4.76
CA PHE A 235 -26.93 9.12 5.45
C PHE A 235 -26.00 8.50 4.40
N GLN A 236 -24.86 9.16 4.15
CA GLN A 236 -23.91 8.75 3.13
C GLN A 236 -22.90 7.74 3.66
N ILE A 237 -22.97 6.50 3.17
CA ILE A 237 -21.95 5.48 3.37
C ILE A 237 -20.98 5.58 2.21
N MET A 238 -19.75 6.05 2.47
CA MET A 238 -18.81 6.41 1.41
C MET A 238 -17.58 5.50 1.39
N HIS A 239 -17.25 5.02 0.18
CA HIS A 239 -15.97 4.37 -0.11
C HIS A 239 -15.16 5.22 -1.07
N VAL A 240 -13.88 5.45 -0.75
CA VAL A 240 -12.95 6.18 -1.61
C VAL A 240 -11.90 5.23 -2.17
N GLY A 241 -11.84 5.10 -3.49
CA GLY A 241 -10.96 4.22 -4.24
C GLY A 241 -11.70 3.14 -5.03
N SER A 242 -10.95 2.34 -5.77
CA SER A 242 -11.49 1.27 -6.60
C SER A 242 -11.73 -0.01 -5.81
N PHE A 243 -12.75 -0.76 -6.19
CA PHE A 243 -12.96 -2.14 -5.79
C PHE A 243 -12.35 -3.09 -6.82
N TYR A 244 -11.82 -4.22 -6.36
CA TYR A 244 -11.26 -5.25 -7.23
C TYR A 244 -11.18 -6.61 -6.52
N GLY A 245 -11.36 -7.70 -7.28
CA GLY A 245 -11.30 -9.07 -6.75
C GLY A 245 -12.24 -9.32 -5.57
N SER A 246 -11.70 -9.85 -4.48
CA SER A 246 -12.44 -10.11 -3.24
C SER A 246 -12.80 -8.83 -2.44
N ARG A 247 -12.26 -7.69 -2.82
CA ARG A 247 -12.60 -6.38 -2.27
C ARG A 247 -13.75 -5.79 -3.08
N ASN A 248 -14.97 -6.27 -2.86
CA ASN A 248 -16.17 -5.80 -3.52
C ASN A 248 -17.23 -5.38 -2.48
N PRO A 249 -18.17 -4.49 -2.84
CA PRO A 249 -19.18 -3.98 -1.91
C PRO A 249 -20.47 -4.82 -1.87
N ASP A 250 -20.53 -5.96 -2.55
CA ASP A 250 -21.76 -6.72 -2.76
C ASP A 250 -22.51 -7.05 -1.47
N ALA A 251 -21.77 -7.53 -0.46
CA ALA A 251 -22.38 -7.86 0.84
C ALA A 251 -23.03 -6.63 1.52
N LEU A 252 -22.38 -5.47 1.43
CA LEU A 252 -22.95 -4.22 1.95
C LEU A 252 -24.20 -3.80 1.15
N LEU A 253 -24.15 -3.87 -0.19
CA LEU A 253 -25.29 -3.47 -1.03
C LEU A 253 -26.47 -4.40 -0.84
N GLU A 254 -26.26 -5.70 -0.66
CA GLU A 254 -27.30 -6.66 -0.28
C GLU A 254 -27.93 -6.31 1.07
N CYS A 255 -27.13 -5.95 2.07
CA CYS A 255 -27.63 -5.47 3.36
C CYS A 255 -28.48 -4.20 3.21
N LEU A 256 -28.03 -3.23 2.40
CA LEU A 256 -28.76 -1.98 2.19
C LEU A 256 -30.10 -2.22 1.46
N ALA A 257 -30.14 -3.14 0.49
CA ALA A 257 -31.37 -3.55 -0.19
C ALA A 257 -32.36 -4.20 0.77
N GLU A 258 -31.91 -4.95 1.79
CA GLU A 258 -32.74 -5.53 2.83
C GLU A 258 -33.24 -4.49 3.86
N ILE A 259 -32.39 -3.49 4.21
CA ILE A 259 -32.76 -2.42 5.16
C ILE A 259 -33.83 -1.49 4.60
N ARG A 260 -33.87 -1.25 3.28
CA ARG A 260 -34.90 -0.48 2.55
C ARG A 260 -35.15 0.91 3.14
N ARG A 261 -34.08 1.69 3.32
CA ARG A 261 -34.21 3.08 3.79
C ARG A 261 -33.86 4.06 2.68
N ASP A 262 -34.82 4.92 2.35
CA ASP A 262 -34.67 5.91 1.27
C ASP A 262 -33.66 7.04 1.58
N ASP A 263 -33.32 7.22 2.85
CA ASP A 263 -32.37 8.23 3.32
C ASP A 263 -30.92 7.72 3.42
N ILE A 264 -30.67 6.43 3.09
CA ILE A 264 -29.30 5.87 3.01
C ILE A 264 -28.82 5.90 1.56
N VAL A 265 -27.62 6.45 1.34
CA VAL A 265 -26.97 6.51 0.02
C VAL A 265 -25.59 5.87 0.10
N PHE A 266 -25.32 4.92 -0.77
CA PHE A 266 -23.96 4.43 -0.97
C PHE A 266 -23.23 5.32 -1.97
N VAL A 267 -22.06 5.86 -1.58
CA VAL A 267 -21.25 6.75 -2.42
C VAL A 267 -19.90 6.10 -2.68
N GLN A 268 -19.56 5.91 -3.95
CA GLN A 268 -18.21 5.53 -4.34
C GLN A 268 -17.51 6.69 -5.04
N VAL A 269 -16.29 7.01 -4.58
CA VAL A 269 -15.38 7.97 -5.19
C VAL A 269 -14.19 7.24 -5.77
N GLY A 270 -13.97 7.33 -7.08
CA GLY A 270 -12.83 6.71 -7.74
C GLY A 270 -13.15 5.36 -8.40
N GLY A 271 -13.93 5.41 -9.46
CA GLY A 271 -14.28 4.26 -10.28
C GLY A 271 -15.73 3.83 -10.14
N SER A 272 -16.05 2.74 -10.81
CA SER A 272 -17.36 2.07 -10.73
C SER A 272 -17.14 0.57 -10.60
N PHE A 273 -18.19 -0.14 -10.21
CA PHE A 273 -18.14 -1.60 -10.07
C PHE A 273 -19.33 -2.21 -10.82
N GLU A 274 -19.11 -3.25 -11.61
CA GLU A 274 -20.13 -3.80 -12.52
C GLU A 274 -21.40 -4.27 -11.81
N SER A 275 -21.25 -4.78 -10.58
CA SER A 275 -22.41 -5.28 -9.81
C SER A 275 -23.42 -4.20 -9.41
N TYR A 276 -23.08 -2.91 -9.54
CA TYR A 276 -24.01 -1.81 -9.15
C TYR A 276 -25.30 -1.83 -9.94
N GLU A 277 -25.27 -2.25 -11.20
CA GLU A 277 -26.47 -2.30 -12.05
C GLU A 277 -27.58 -3.16 -11.44
N ARG A 278 -27.24 -4.27 -10.77
CA ARG A 278 -28.24 -5.14 -10.14
C ARG A 278 -28.88 -4.54 -8.88
N PHE A 279 -28.22 -3.57 -8.23
CA PHE A 279 -28.71 -2.94 -7.00
C PHE A 279 -29.37 -1.59 -7.19
N LYS A 280 -29.28 -0.96 -8.36
CA LYS A 280 -29.79 0.41 -8.62
C LYS A 280 -31.30 0.61 -8.35
N LYS A 281 -32.07 -0.46 -8.39
CA LYS A 281 -33.54 -0.38 -8.12
C LYS A 281 -33.87 -0.37 -6.63
N GLU A 282 -32.95 -0.89 -5.80
CA GLU A 282 -33.18 -1.16 -4.38
C GLU A 282 -32.33 -0.28 -3.47
N VAL A 283 -31.21 0.20 -3.97
CA VAL A 283 -30.22 1.01 -3.22
C VAL A 283 -29.91 2.29 -3.98
N LYS A 284 -29.95 3.42 -3.31
CA LYS A 284 -29.44 4.67 -3.87
C LYS A 284 -27.92 4.61 -3.96
N ILE A 285 -27.37 4.61 -5.17
CA ILE A 285 -25.94 4.54 -5.43
C ILE A 285 -25.49 5.80 -6.18
N LYS A 286 -24.52 6.53 -5.63
CA LYS A 286 -23.87 7.68 -6.25
C LYS A 286 -22.43 7.32 -6.61
N ILE A 287 -22.08 7.46 -7.88
CA ILE A 287 -20.73 7.19 -8.38
C ILE A 287 -20.06 8.52 -8.73
N VAL A 288 -18.92 8.78 -8.12
CA VAL A 288 -18.06 9.93 -8.45
C VAL A 288 -16.85 9.37 -9.20
N PRO A 289 -16.55 9.85 -10.41
CA PRO A 289 -15.37 9.42 -11.15
C PRO A 289 -14.07 9.59 -10.36
N THR A 290 -12.97 9.04 -10.88
CA THR A 290 -11.64 9.28 -10.31
C THR A 290 -11.34 10.78 -10.29
N VAL A 291 -10.98 11.29 -9.13
CA VAL A 291 -10.66 12.70 -8.87
C VAL A 291 -9.25 12.80 -8.29
N PRO A 292 -8.61 13.98 -8.36
CA PRO A 292 -7.36 14.24 -7.65
C PRO A 292 -7.49 13.97 -6.14
N ARG A 293 -6.37 13.59 -5.52
CA ARG A 293 -6.34 13.17 -4.09
C ARG A 293 -6.92 14.25 -3.15
N GLU A 294 -6.59 15.50 -3.38
CA GLU A 294 -7.11 16.63 -2.59
C GLU A 294 -8.64 16.69 -2.63
N LYS A 295 -9.21 16.50 -3.83
CA LYS A 295 -10.67 16.48 -4.00
C LYS A 295 -11.31 15.25 -3.37
N ALA A 296 -10.64 14.10 -3.40
CA ALA A 296 -11.11 12.90 -2.72
C ALA A 296 -11.16 13.10 -1.19
N LEU A 297 -10.15 13.76 -0.62
CA LEU A 297 -10.12 14.14 0.80
C LEU A 297 -11.23 15.13 1.18
N GLU A 298 -11.54 16.09 0.31
CA GLU A 298 -12.68 16.99 0.51
C GLU A 298 -14.02 16.23 0.52
N LEU A 299 -14.22 15.34 -0.46
CA LEU A 299 -15.44 14.53 -0.54
C LEU A 299 -15.61 13.60 0.67
N MET A 300 -14.52 13.03 1.19
CA MET A 300 -14.59 12.20 2.40
C MET A 300 -15.24 12.92 3.58
N ARG A 301 -15.07 14.25 3.70
CA ARG A 301 -15.68 15.03 4.77
C ARG A 301 -17.21 15.12 4.68
N GLU A 302 -17.77 14.80 3.52
CA GLU A 302 -19.21 14.79 3.30
C GLU A 302 -19.84 13.46 3.76
N ALA A 303 -19.05 12.44 4.05
CA ALA A 303 -19.55 11.15 4.49
C ALA A 303 -20.20 11.20 5.87
N SER A 304 -21.24 10.41 6.08
CA SER A 304 -21.79 10.10 7.40
C SER A 304 -21.07 8.90 8.04
N LEU A 305 -20.61 7.98 7.18
CA LEU A 305 -19.91 6.74 7.55
C LEU A 305 -18.93 6.39 6.44
N LEU A 306 -17.67 6.17 6.77
CA LEU A 306 -16.67 5.71 5.81
C LEU A 306 -16.67 4.18 5.76
N TYR A 307 -16.74 3.61 4.57
CA TYR A 307 -16.72 2.17 4.37
C TYR A 307 -15.34 1.67 3.96
N LEU A 308 -14.73 0.89 4.85
CA LEU A 308 -13.43 0.24 4.65
C LEU A 308 -13.64 -1.24 4.32
N LYS A 309 -13.22 -1.68 3.15
CA LYS A 309 -13.31 -3.08 2.71
C LYS A 309 -11.95 -3.68 2.48
N GLN A 310 -11.69 -4.82 3.12
CA GLN A 310 -10.57 -5.71 2.82
C GLN A 310 -11.08 -7.10 2.47
N GLY A 311 -10.50 -7.73 1.45
CA GLY A 311 -10.92 -9.06 1.02
C GLY A 311 -10.40 -10.16 1.94
N TRP A 312 -11.12 -11.26 2.00
CA TRP A 312 -10.68 -12.50 2.67
C TRP A 312 -9.97 -13.42 1.67
N GLU A 313 -8.86 -13.99 2.11
CA GLU A 313 -8.15 -15.03 1.36
C GLU A 313 -8.30 -16.39 2.04
N ALA A 314 -8.45 -17.45 1.24
CA ALA A 314 -8.59 -18.79 1.76
C ALA A 314 -7.31 -19.24 2.48
N GLY A 315 -7.46 -19.78 3.70
CA GLY A 315 -6.33 -20.30 4.48
C GLY A 315 -5.53 -19.25 5.26
N VAL A 316 -5.97 -17.99 5.28
CA VAL A 316 -5.37 -16.91 6.07
C VAL A 316 -6.24 -16.65 7.30
N SER A 317 -5.68 -16.87 8.49
CA SER A 317 -6.37 -16.66 9.77
C SER A 317 -6.21 -15.22 10.30
N GLU A 318 -5.08 -14.59 10.04
CA GLU A 318 -4.75 -13.24 10.51
C GLU A 318 -4.13 -12.41 9.38
N TYR A 319 -4.59 -11.19 9.23
CA TYR A 319 -4.17 -10.28 8.16
C TYR A 319 -3.26 -9.18 8.69
N ILE A 320 -2.03 -9.20 8.21
CA ILE A 320 -0.94 -8.30 8.61
C ILE A 320 -0.82 -7.04 7.74
N ALA A 321 -1.74 -6.82 6.80
CA ALA A 321 -1.65 -5.71 5.87
C ALA A 321 -2.64 -4.60 6.22
N VAL A 322 -2.13 -3.36 6.33
CA VAL A 322 -2.93 -2.15 6.50
C VAL A 322 -2.64 -1.18 5.37
N GLY A 323 -3.67 -0.91 4.56
CA GLY A 323 -3.55 0.04 3.45
C GLY A 323 -3.49 1.50 3.93
N ALA A 324 -2.90 2.38 3.11
CA ALA A 324 -2.85 3.82 3.40
C ALA A 324 -4.23 4.45 3.65
N LYS A 325 -5.26 3.94 2.98
CA LYS A 325 -6.66 4.37 3.11
C LYS A 325 -7.16 4.31 4.56
N THR A 326 -6.77 3.30 5.33
CA THR A 326 -7.18 3.17 6.73
C THR A 326 -6.70 4.36 7.56
N TYR A 327 -5.45 4.78 7.37
CA TYR A 327 -4.90 5.95 8.05
C TYR A 327 -5.57 7.25 7.60
N GLU A 328 -5.89 7.38 6.31
CA GLU A 328 -6.62 8.55 5.79
C GLU A 328 -8.05 8.61 6.36
N TYR A 329 -8.74 7.49 6.52
CA TYR A 329 -10.07 7.43 7.11
C TYR A 329 -10.03 7.80 8.60
N LEU A 330 -9.10 7.25 9.35
CA LEU A 330 -8.91 7.57 10.77
C LEU A 330 -8.57 9.05 10.98
N ALA A 331 -7.81 9.64 10.05
CA ALA A 331 -7.43 11.05 10.08
C ALA A 331 -8.58 12.04 9.82
N THR A 332 -9.75 11.57 9.39
CA THR A 332 -10.97 12.41 9.26
C THR A 332 -11.72 12.59 10.57
N GLY A 333 -11.56 11.67 11.54
CA GLY A 333 -12.39 11.60 12.74
C GLY A 333 -13.83 11.14 12.47
N LEU A 334 -14.16 10.69 11.26
CA LEU A 334 -15.49 10.15 10.93
C LEU A 334 -15.66 8.73 11.45
N PRO A 335 -16.90 8.28 11.67
CA PRO A 335 -17.22 6.89 11.93
C PRO A 335 -16.78 6.00 10.77
N ILE A 336 -16.29 4.79 11.07
CA ILE A 336 -15.80 3.82 10.09
C ILE A 336 -16.56 2.50 10.22
N LEU A 337 -17.20 2.05 9.14
CA LEU A 337 -17.65 0.69 8.96
C LEU A 337 -16.54 -0.11 8.28
N ALA A 338 -15.89 -0.98 9.03
CA ALA A 338 -14.78 -1.78 8.54
C ALA A 338 -15.21 -3.24 8.36
N GLU A 339 -15.47 -3.64 7.13
CA GLU A 339 -15.67 -5.03 6.74
C GLU A 339 -14.30 -5.61 6.33
N VAL A 340 -13.59 -6.13 7.32
CA VAL A 340 -12.19 -6.54 7.21
C VAL A 340 -11.95 -7.86 7.95
N PRO A 341 -11.02 -8.70 7.48
CA PRO A 341 -10.60 -9.89 8.23
C PRO A 341 -10.02 -9.52 9.61
N PRO A 342 -9.96 -10.49 10.56
CA PRO A 342 -9.19 -10.32 11.79
C PRO A 342 -7.73 -9.98 11.50
N GLY A 343 -7.11 -9.11 12.31
CA GLY A 343 -5.72 -8.71 12.19
C GLY A 343 -5.50 -7.21 12.32
N ASP A 344 -4.32 -6.74 11.92
CA ASP A 344 -3.84 -5.37 12.18
C ASP A 344 -4.81 -4.27 11.73
N ASN A 345 -5.52 -4.48 10.61
CA ASN A 345 -6.45 -3.46 10.10
C ASN A 345 -7.72 -3.35 10.97
N ALA A 346 -8.26 -4.47 11.44
CA ALA A 346 -9.39 -4.51 12.36
C ALA A 346 -9.02 -3.85 13.70
N GLU A 347 -7.87 -4.22 14.26
CA GLU A 347 -7.35 -3.69 15.53
C GLU A 347 -7.12 -2.18 15.46
N LEU A 348 -6.56 -1.69 14.33
CA LEU A 348 -6.30 -0.26 14.13
C LEU A 348 -7.60 0.54 14.14
N VAL A 349 -8.65 0.07 13.44
CA VAL A 349 -9.96 0.73 13.43
C VAL A 349 -10.64 0.65 14.80
N GLN A 350 -10.61 -0.50 15.46
CA GLN A 350 -11.17 -0.65 16.81
C GLN A 350 -10.53 0.30 17.82
N LYS A 351 -9.20 0.46 17.75
CA LYS A 351 -8.46 1.27 18.72
C LYS A 351 -8.61 2.77 18.47
N TYR A 352 -8.62 3.22 17.22
CA TYR A 352 -8.41 4.63 16.90
C TYR A 352 -9.58 5.34 16.23
N ALA A 353 -10.59 4.62 15.70
CA ALA A 353 -11.75 5.28 15.11
C ALA A 353 -12.60 5.98 16.19
N SER A 354 -13.16 7.13 15.85
CA SER A 354 -14.11 7.85 16.71
C SER A 354 -15.35 7.00 17.04
N ALA A 355 -15.80 6.21 16.04
CA ALA A 355 -16.74 5.12 16.16
C ALA A 355 -16.37 4.04 15.14
N GLY A 356 -15.84 2.91 15.59
CA GLY A 356 -15.43 1.78 14.77
C GLY A 356 -16.50 0.68 14.78
N TYR A 357 -17.14 0.45 13.63
CA TYR A 357 -18.04 -0.67 13.41
C TYR A 357 -17.29 -1.75 12.63
N VAL A 358 -16.55 -2.59 13.36
CA VAL A 358 -15.70 -3.62 12.76
C VAL A 358 -16.48 -4.93 12.60
N VAL A 359 -16.53 -5.43 11.37
CA VAL A 359 -17.16 -6.70 11.00
C VAL A 359 -16.08 -7.61 10.44
N SER A 360 -15.59 -8.52 11.29
CA SER A 360 -14.58 -9.52 10.92
C SER A 360 -15.17 -10.92 10.71
N SER A 361 -16.49 -11.04 10.77
CA SER A 361 -17.24 -12.22 10.35
C SER A 361 -17.60 -12.11 8.87
N ARG A 362 -17.89 -13.26 8.24
CA ARG A 362 -18.43 -13.27 6.87
C ARG A 362 -19.96 -13.28 6.86
N THR A 363 -20.59 -12.98 7.99
CA THR A 363 -22.02 -13.08 8.11
C THR A 363 -22.69 -11.76 7.71
N ARG A 364 -23.73 -11.87 6.87
CA ARG A 364 -24.53 -10.71 6.46
C ARG A 364 -25.26 -10.07 7.65
N ALA A 365 -25.65 -10.89 8.63
CA ALA A 365 -26.35 -10.42 9.82
C ALA A 365 -25.48 -9.43 10.63
N ASP A 366 -24.21 -9.73 10.83
CA ASP A 366 -23.30 -8.84 11.57
C ASP A 366 -23.06 -7.52 10.82
N LEU A 367 -22.93 -7.60 9.48
CA LEU A 367 -22.76 -6.41 8.66
C LEU A 367 -24.02 -5.52 8.70
N ARG A 368 -25.20 -6.12 8.58
CA ARG A 368 -26.47 -5.42 8.71
C ARG A 368 -26.60 -4.75 10.08
N HIS A 369 -26.33 -5.47 11.16
CA HIS A 369 -26.39 -4.94 12.51
C HIS A 369 -25.40 -3.77 12.70
N ALA A 370 -24.20 -3.85 12.13
CA ALA A 370 -23.21 -2.77 12.17
C ALA A 370 -23.69 -1.52 11.44
N VAL A 371 -24.33 -1.67 10.28
CA VAL A 371 -24.94 -0.56 9.53
C VAL A 371 -26.09 0.09 10.32
N GLU A 372 -26.99 -0.70 10.88
CA GLU A 372 -28.13 -0.22 11.68
C GLU A 372 -27.63 0.55 12.91
N ARG A 373 -26.66 0.02 13.65
CA ARG A 373 -26.02 0.71 14.79
C ARG A 373 -25.38 2.02 14.39
N ALA A 374 -24.67 2.05 13.26
CA ALA A 374 -24.01 3.28 12.77
C ALA A 374 -25.06 4.33 12.39
N TYR A 375 -26.15 3.91 11.76
CA TYR A 375 -27.27 4.77 11.39
C TYR A 375 -27.96 5.35 12.64
N ASP A 376 -28.28 4.54 13.64
CA ASP A 376 -28.94 4.97 14.88
C ASP A 376 -28.07 5.92 15.71
N ALA A 377 -26.75 5.74 15.67
CA ALA A 377 -25.79 6.58 16.36
C ALA A 377 -25.45 7.91 15.64
N ARG A 378 -25.93 8.12 14.40
CA ARG A 378 -25.51 9.24 13.52
C ARG A 378 -25.62 10.63 14.12
N SER A 379 -26.65 10.87 14.95
CA SER A 379 -26.87 12.16 15.64
C SER A 379 -25.98 12.37 16.87
N ARG A 380 -25.41 11.29 17.42
CA ARG A 380 -24.58 11.29 18.63
C ARG A 380 -23.09 11.08 18.34
N ALA A 381 -22.71 10.86 17.08
CA ALA A 381 -21.35 10.57 16.69
C ALA A 381 -20.41 11.73 17.14
N ASN A 382 -19.40 11.38 17.91
CA ASN A 382 -18.30 12.29 18.23
C ASN A 382 -17.30 12.24 17.08
N LEU A 383 -17.22 13.34 16.32
CA LEU A 383 -16.32 13.44 15.16
C LEU A 383 -14.91 13.91 15.59
N ALA A 384 -14.33 13.26 16.57
CA ALA A 384 -13.01 13.62 17.09
C ALA A 384 -11.93 12.65 16.58
N ILE A 385 -10.82 13.20 16.14
CA ILE A 385 -9.63 12.43 15.82
C ILE A 385 -8.98 11.99 17.13
N ASN A 386 -8.65 10.71 17.23
CA ASN A 386 -7.95 10.19 18.40
C ASN A 386 -6.57 10.87 18.53
N PRO A 387 -6.24 11.51 19.67
CA PRO A 387 -4.96 12.20 19.84
C PRO A 387 -3.73 11.28 19.78
N GLU A 388 -3.83 10.05 20.30
CA GLU A 388 -2.74 9.07 20.20
C GLU A 388 -2.48 8.71 18.72
N PHE A 389 -3.56 8.50 17.94
CA PHE A 389 -3.46 8.27 16.49
C PHE A 389 -2.79 9.45 15.79
N ALA A 390 -3.26 10.67 16.07
CA ALA A 390 -2.76 11.90 15.45
C ALA A 390 -1.26 12.09 15.67
N ASN A 391 -0.78 11.80 16.88
CA ASN A 391 0.64 11.91 17.20
C ASN A 391 1.47 10.76 16.60
N LYS A 392 0.98 9.52 16.70
CA LYS A 392 1.76 8.33 16.31
C LYS A 392 1.91 8.16 14.80
N PHE A 393 0.85 8.48 14.02
CA PHE A 393 0.78 8.10 12.61
C PHE A 393 0.90 9.28 11.63
N ALA A 394 1.22 10.49 12.12
CA ALA A 394 1.58 11.61 11.25
C ALA A 394 2.85 11.26 10.47
N ARG A 395 2.86 11.45 9.15
CA ARG A 395 4.04 11.13 8.31
C ARG A 395 5.29 11.86 8.74
N ARG A 396 5.15 13.06 9.29
CA ARG A 396 6.28 13.79 9.86
C ARG A 396 6.93 13.03 11.02
N GLU A 397 6.12 12.43 11.91
CA GLU A 397 6.62 11.62 13.03
C GLU A 397 7.26 10.32 12.54
N LEU A 398 6.61 9.64 11.60
CA LEU A 398 7.16 8.43 10.98
C LEU A 398 8.47 8.71 10.21
N THR A 399 8.60 9.91 9.61
CA THR A 399 9.86 10.32 8.98
C THR A 399 10.94 10.62 10.02
N ARG A 400 10.56 11.16 11.21
CA ARG A 400 11.49 11.34 12.33
C ARG A 400 12.01 9.97 12.82
N GLU A 401 11.15 8.99 12.95
CA GLU A 401 11.53 7.62 13.31
C GLU A 401 12.48 7.02 12.26
N LEU A 402 12.19 7.20 10.97
CA LEU A 402 13.06 6.78 9.88
C LEU A 402 14.43 7.47 9.94
N ALA A 403 14.47 8.78 10.15
CA ALA A 403 15.71 9.53 10.27
C ALA A 403 16.53 9.10 11.49
N THR A 404 15.88 8.81 12.61
CA THR A 404 16.52 8.27 13.82
C THR A 404 17.12 6.87 13.55
N LEU A 405 16.43 6.03 12.79
CA LEU A 405 16.97 4.74 12.34
C LEU A 405 18.21 4.94 11.46
N PHE A 406 18.17 5.88 10.52
CA PHE A 406 19.29 6.22 9.65
C PHE A 406 20.48 6.74 10.46
N ASP A 407 20.25 7.61 11.44
CA ASP A 407 21.31 8.14 12.32
C ASP A 407 22.00 7.03 13.11
N ARG A 408 21.24 6.09 13.66
CA ARG A 408 21.78 4.93 14.36
C ARG A 408 22.70 4.10 13.48
N LEU A 409 22.28 3.82 12.23
CA LEU A 409 23.03 2.97 11.32
C LEU A 409 24.25 3.68 10.72
N ALA A 410 24.15 4.98 10.41
CA ALA A 410 25.26 5.75 9.88
C ALA A 410 26.38 6.04 10.92
N ASN A 411 26.06 5.99 12.22
CA ASN A 411 27.05 6.17 13.29
C ASN A 411 27.78 4.87 13.65
N LEU A 412 27.33 3.72 13.14
CA LEU A 412 27.98 2.41 13.32
C LEU A 412 29.02 2.12 12.24
N THR A 413 29.11 2.93 11.21
CA THR A 413 30.06 2.85 10.08
C THR A 413 31.03 4.02 10.10
#